data_1c79d6e7176cf2ff2364ce15eaf53568
#
_entry.id   1c79d6e7176cf2ff2364ce15eaf53568
#
_cell.length_a   1.000
_cell.length_b   1.000
_cell.length_c   1.000
_cell.angle_alpha   90.00
_cell.angle_beta   90.00
_cell.angle_gamma   90.00
#
_symmetry.space_group_name_H-M   'P 1'
#
loop_
_entity.id
_entity.type
_entity.pdbx_description
1 polymer ?
#
loop_
_entity_poly.entity_id
_entity_poly.type
_entity_poly.pdbx_seq_one_letter_code
_entity_poly.pdbx_strand_id
1 'polypeptide(L)'
;MNKNLIEVKNLTFKRGERVIYDNLNLKVQQGKITAIMGPSGIGKTTLLKLIGGQLHPEQGEILFDGQDICRLSNRELYEVRKRMGMLFQSGALFTDISTFDNVAFPIREHTRLPESLIRQIVLMKLEAVGLRGAADLMPSELSGGMARRAALARAIPLDPDLIMFDEPFTGQDPISMGVIVSLIKRLNEALNLTSIVVSHDVNEILSIADYAYIIADKHVIAEG
;
A
#
# COMPACT_ATOMS: atom_id res chain seq x y z
N MET A 1 -16.58 12.30 -14.79
CA MET A 1 -16.43 12.55 -13.33
C MET A 1 -15.39 11.57 -12.82
N ASN A 2 -14.32 12.04 -12.17
CA ASN A 2 -13.32 11.15 -11.58
C ASN A 2 -13.98 10.39 -10.43
N LYS A 3 -13.94 9.06 -10.49
CA LYS A 3 -14.50 8.17 -9.46
C LYS A 3 -13.50 8.09 -8.29
N ASN A 4 -13.98 8.18 -7.06
CA ASN A 4 -13.17 7.88 -5.88
C ASN A 4 -13.17 6.37 -5.64
N LEU A 5 -12.01 5.79 -5.40
CA LEU A 5 -11.87 4.39 -4.97
C LEU A 5 -12.00 4.29 -3.44
N ILE A 6 -11.41 5.26 -2.71
CA ILE A 6 -11.55 5.36 -1.26
C ILE A 6 -12.22 6.67 -0.89
N GLU A 7 -13.16 6.61 0.03
CA GLU A 7 -13.72 7.79 0.71
C GLU A 7 -13.73 7.54 2.22
N VAL A 8 -13.07 8.40 2.96
CA VAL A 8 -13.10 8.45 4.42
C VAL A 8 -13.98 9.61 4.83
N LYS A 9 -15.02 9.35 5.63
CA LYS A 9 -16.02 10.34 6.01
C LYS A 9 -16.21 10.39 7.52
N ASN A 10 -16.00 11.57 8.09
CA ASN A 10 -16.22 11.89 9.51
C ASN A 10 -15.53 10.89 10.45
N LEU A 11 -14.33 10.43 10.06
CA LEU A 11 -13.62 9.37 10.75
C LEU A 11 -13.07 9.85 12.10
N THR A 12 -13.52 9.22 13.18
CA THR A 12 -12.95 9.40 14.51
C THR A 12 -12.38 8.07 15.00
N PHE A 13 -11.12 8.10 15.42
CA PHE A 13 -10.40 6.92 15.91
C PHE A 13 -9.56 7.24 17.13
N LYS A 14 -9.65 6.39 18.15
CA LYS A 14 -8.85 6.44 19.37
C LYS A 14 -8.02 5.18 19.54
N ARG A 15 -6.91 5.33 20.23
CA ARG A 15 -6.07 4.22 20.69
C ARG A 15 -5.95 4.32 22.21
N GLY A 16 -6.78 3.58 22.92
CA GLY A 16 -7.04 3.82 24.35
C GLY A 16 -7.64 5.21 24.54
N GLU A 17 -7.11 5.98 25.47
CA GLU A 17 -7.58 7.36 25.74
C GLU A 17 -7.12 8.39 24.70
N ARG A 18 -6.14 8.04 23.85
CA ARG A 18 -5.56 8.98 22.89
C ARG A 18 -6.39 9.04 21.61
N VAL A 19 -6.95 10.21 21.32
CA VAL A 19 -7.57 10.51 20.03
C VAL A 19 -6.47 10.66 18.98
N ILE A 20 -6.52 9.81 17.93
CA ILE A 20 -5.59 9.83 16.80
C ILE A 20 -6.19 10.66 15.65
N TYR A 21 -7.46 10.44 15.34
CA TYR A 21 -8.22 11.20 14.35
C TYR A 21 -9.52 11.69 14.94
N ASP A 22 -9.92 12.89 14.55
CA ASP A 22 -11.17 13.52 14.95
C ASP A 22 -11.83 14.15 13.71
N ASN A 23 -12.95 13.56 13.29
CA ASN A 23 -13.70 14.00 12.10
C ASN A 23 -12.84 14.10 10.81
N LEU A 24 -11.94 13.14 10.60
CA LEU A 24 -11.07 13.11 9.42
C LEU A 24 -11.88 12.81 8.16
N ASN A 25 -11.66 13.60 7.11
CA ASN A 25 -12.27 13.41 5.81
C ASN A 25 -11.18 13.41 4.73
N LEU A 26 -11.20 12.42 3.81
CA LEU A 26 -10.32 12.39 2.64
C LEU A 26 -10.90 11.52 1.53
N LYS A 27 -10.43 11.74 0.30
CA LYS A 27 -10.82 10.99 -0.89
C LYS A 27 -9.59 10.56 -1.67
N VAL A 28 -9.61 9.35 -2.22
CA VAL A 28 -8.55 8.82 -3.08
C VAL A 28 -9.16 8.54 -4.44
N GLN A 29 -8.74 9.27 -5.45
CA GLN A 29 -9.24 9.12 -6.81
C GLN A 29 -8.68 7.84 -7.44
N GLN A 30 -9.54 7.12 -8.16
CA GLN A 30 -9.16 5.92 -8.88
C GLN A 30 -8.09 6.21 -9.95
N GLY A 31 -7.06 5.35 -10.02
CA GLY A 31 -5.96 5.46 -10.98
C GLY A 31 -4.93 6.56 -10.65
N LYS A 32 -5.02 7.19 -9.47
CA LYS A 32 -4.18 8.30 -9.06
C LYS A 32 -3.28 7.94 -7.88
N ILE A 33 -2.17 8.66 -7.74
CA ILE A 33 -1.27 8.57 -6.60
C ILE A 33 -1.66 9.68 -5.61
N THR A 34 -2.14 9.28 -4.44
CA THR A 34 -2.48 10.20 -3.33
C THR A 34 -1.41 10.14 -2.26
N ALA A 35 -0.79 11.27 -1.99
CA ALA A 35 0.16 11.43 -0.89
C ALA A 35 -0.57 11.75 0.42
N ILE A 36 -0.12 11.14 1.52
CA ILE A 36 -0.55 11.49 2.88
C ILE A 36 0.68 11.82 3.70
N MET A 37 0.83 13.08 4.03
CA MET A 37 1.99 13.63 4.72
C MET A 37 1.63 14.08 6.14
N GLY A 38 2.64 14.18 6.99
CA GLY A 38 2.50 14.65 8.36
C GLY A 38 3.64 14.16 9.24
N PRO A 39 3.80 14.72 10.44
CA PRO A 39 4.86 14.35 11.37
C PRO A 39 4.87 12.86 11.70
N SER A 40 6.03 12.34 12.11
CA SER A 40 6.14 10.97 12.63
C SER A 40 5.25 10.80 13.86
N GLY A 41 4.58 9.65 13.96
CA GLY A 41 3.68 9.34 15.08
C GLY A 41 2.30 10.00 15.03
N ILE A 42 1.96 10.75 13.97
CA ILE A 42 0.63 11.37 13.80
C ILE A 42 -0.47 10.34 13.50
N GLY A 43 -0.11 9.12 13.10
CA GLY A 43 -1.08 8.06 12.83
C GLY A 43 -1.13 7.56 11.37
N LYS A 44 -0.25 8.01 10.46
CA LYS A 44 -0.29 7.65 9.03
C LYS A 44 -0.45 6.13 8.79
N THR A 45 0.39 5.31 9.42
CA THR A 45 0.24 3.84 9.40
C THR A 45 -1.12 3.37 9.97
N THR A 46 -1.65 4.07 10.98
CA THR A 46 -2.97 3.76 11.55
C THR A 46 -4.07 4.01 10.53
N LEU A 47 -3.97 5.07 9.73
CA LEU A 47 -4.92 5.35 8.65
C LEU A 47 -4.91 4.24 7.59
N LEU A 48 -3.73 3.78 7.18
CA LEU A 48 -3.63 2.64 6.24
C LEU A 48 -4.28 1.37 6.82
N LYS A 49 -4.09 1.11 8.12
CA LYS A 49 -4.74 -0.03 8.81
C LYS A 49 -6.26 0.11 8.88
N LEU A 50 -6.77 1.32 9.05
CA LEU A 50 -8.21 1.61 9.02
C LEU A 50 -8.76 1.39 7.60
N ILE A 51 -8.10 1.93 6.57
CA ILE A 51 -8.47 1.72 5.15
C ILE A 51 -8.41 0.23 4.77
N GLY A 52 -7.43 -0.52 5.27
CA GLY A 52 -7.33 -1.97 5.09
C GLY A 52 -8.30 -2.80 5.96
N GLY A 53 -9.15 -2.15 6.76
CA GLY A 53 -10.11 -2.81 7.65
C GLY A 53 -9.46 -3.60 8.79
N GLN A 54 -8.16 -3.41 9.08
CA GLN A 54 -7.46 -4.07 10.20
C GLN A 54 -7.83 -3.44 11.55
N LEU A 55 -8.28 -2.19 11.51
CA LEU A 55 -8.79 -1.44 12.65
C LEU A 55 -10.18 -0.92 12.31
N HIS A 56 -11.02 -0.75 13.32
CA HIS A 56 -12.36 -0.18 13.18
C HIS A 56 -12.38 1.21 13.80
N PRO A 57 -12.95 2.23 13.13
CA PRO A 57 -13.15 3.55 13.72
C PRO A 57 -14.25 3.51 14.80
N GLU A 58 -14.22 4.49 15.72
CA GLU A 58 -15.31 4.67 16.69
C GLU A 58 -16.52 5.35 16.02
N GLN A 59 -16.26 6.23 15.06
CA GLN A 59 -17.29 6.94 14.29
C GLN A 59 -16.83 7.17 12.87
N GLY A 60 -17.78 7.39 11.97
CA GLY A 60 -17.52 7.62 10.56
C GLY A 60 -17.62 6.35 9.74
N GLU A 61 -17.28 6.49 8.46
CA GLU A 61 -17.32 5.39 7.49
C GLU A 61 -16.10 5.45 6.58
N ILE A 62 -15.70 4.28 6.08
CA ILE A 62 -14.64 4.13 5.09
C ILE A 62 -15.23 3.35 3.92
N LEU A 63 -15.37 4.02 2.78
CA LEU A 63 -15.90 3.40 1.59
C LEU A 63 -14.74 2.94 0.69
N PHE A 64 -14.78 1.69 0.27
CA PHE A 64 -13.97 1.14 -0.80
C PHE A 64 -14.88 0.85 -1.99
N ASP A 65 -14.67 1.53 -3.10
CA ASP A 65 -15.49 1.40 -4.31
C ASP A 65 -17.00 1.59 -4.03
N GLY A 66 -17.32 2.51 -3.10
CA GLY A 66 -18.68 2.82 -2.66
C GLY A 66 -19.24 1.90 -1.57
N GLN A 67 -18.53 0.85 -1.17
CA GLN A 67 -18.95 -0.10 -0.13
C GLN A 67 -18.31 0.24 1.21
N ASP A 68 -19.11 0.43 2.26
CA ASP A 68 -18.60 0.71 3.61
C ASP A 68 -17.94 -0.54 4.20
N ILE A 69 -16.61 -0.52 4.28
CA ILE A 69 -15.81 -1.65 4.79
C ILE A 69 -15.97 -1.88 6.29
N CYS A 70 -16.43 -0.87 7.04
CA CYS A 70 -16.64 -0.97 8.48
C CYS A 70 -17.85 -1.85 8.84
N ARG A 71 -18.76 -2.06 7.88
CA ARG A 71 -20.01 -2.85 8.05
C ARG A 71 -19.95 -4.23 7.44
N LEU A 72 -18.83 -4.59 6.79
CA LEU A 72 -18.68 -5.87 6.13
C LEU A 72 -18.51 -7.01 7.15
N SER A 73 -19.06 -8.17 6.82
CA SER A 73 -18.70 -9.41 7.48
C SER A 73 -17.22 -9.76 7.21
N ASN A 74 -16.62 -10.60 8.05
CA ASN A 74 -15.24 -11.04 7.86
C ASN A 74 -15.01 -11.67 6.48
N ARG A 75 -15.99 -12.37 5.91
CA ARG A 75 -15.90 -12.99 4.59
C ARG A 75 -15.89 -11.93 3.48
N GLU A 76 -16.77 -10.96 3.54
CA GLU A 76 -16.82 -9.86 2.57
C GLU A 76 -15.56 -8.98 2.64
N LEU A 77 -15.10 -8.67 3.86
CA LEU A 77 -13.87 -7.91 4.08
C LEU A 77 -12.64 -8.67 3.52
N TYR A 78 -12.61 -10.00 3.62
CA TYR A 78 -11.57 -10.82 3.03
C TYR A 78 -11.54 -10.68 1.49
N GLU A 79 -12.70 -10.68 0.82
CA GLU A 79 -12.78 -10.47 -0.62
C GLU A 79 -12.33 -9.05 -1.03
N VAL A 80 -12.70 -8.03 -0.26
CA VAL A 80 -12.24 -6.65 -0.48
C VAL A 80 -10.72 -6.54 -0.33
N ARG A 81 -10.13 -7.20 0.67
CA ARG A 81 -8.67 -7.18 0.91
C ARG A 81 -7.85 -7.81 -0.22
N LYS A 82 -8.39 -8.75 -0.99
CA LYS A 82 -7.73 -9.28 -2.20
C LYS A 82 -7.50 -8.21 -3.27
N ARG A 83 -8.33 -7.16 -3.26
CA ARG A 83 -8.22 -6.00 -4.14
C ARG A 83 -7.27 -4.92 -3.60
N MET A 84 -6.61 -5.16 -2.46
CA MET A 84 -5.71 -4.23 -1.80
C MET A 84 -4.32 -4.86 -1.65
N GLY A 85 -3.29 -4.17 -2.11
CA GLY A 85 -1.89 -4.48 -1.83
C GLY A 85 -1.34 -3.56 -0.74
N MET A 86 -0.36 -4.03 0.03
CA MET A 86 0.31 -3.22 1.04
C MET A 86 1.81 -3.48 1.05
N LEU A 87 2.59 -2.40 0.93
CA LEU A 87 4.02 -2.38 1.19
C LEU A 87 4.27 -1.78 2.57
N PHE A 88 4.72 -2.62 3.49
CA PHE A 88 5.07 -2.21 4.85
C PHE A 88 6.44 -1.54 4.90
N GLN A 89 6.66 -0.68 5.89
CA GLN A 89 7.92 0.03 6.10
C GLN A 89 9.14 -0.91 6.18
N SER A 90 9.02 -2.08 6.80
CA SER A 90 10.08 -3.08 6.89
C SER A 90 10.17 -4.01 5.67
N GLY A 91 9.27 -3.86 4.67
CA GLY A 91 9.06 -4.83 3.59
C GLY A 91 8.35 -6.11 4.06
N ALA A 92 8.54 -6.54 5.30
CA ALA A 92 7.90 -7.68 5.96
C ALA A 92 7.91 -8.98 5.12
N LEU A 93 9.02 -9.27 4.41
CA LEU A 93 9.18 -10.55 3.71
C LEU A 93 9.23 -11.71 4.72
N PHE A 94 8.68 -12.85 4.32
CA PHE A 94 8.90 -14.11 5.03
C PHE A 94 10.37 -14.49 4.87
N THR A 95 11.09 -14.67 5.97
CA THR A 95 12.55 -14.81 5.98
C THR A 95 13.04 -16.24 5.66
N ASP A 96 12.14 -17.21 5.75
CA ASP A 96 12.37 -18.64 5.63
C ASP A 96 11.98 -19.23 4.26
N ILE A 97 11.53 -18.39 3.34
CA ILE A 97 11.20 -18.79 1.97
C ILE A 97 11.85 -17.86 0.94
N SER A 98 12.02 -18.34 -0.29
CA SER A 98 12.67 -17.61 -1.38
C SER A 98 11.93 -16.33 -1.77
N THR A 99 12.61 -15.48 -2.53
CA THR A 99 11.99 -14.29 -3.15
C THR A 99 10.81 -14.70 -4.04
N PHE A 100 10.96 -15.77 -4.81
CA PHE A 100 9.90 -16.34 -5.62
C PHE A 100 8.69 -16.72 -4.77
N ASP A 101 8.90 -17.49 -3.70
CA ASP A 101 7.81 -17.97 -2.85
C ASP A 101 7.14 -16.85 -2.08
N ASN A 102 7.87 -15.80 -1.69
CA ASN A 102 7.28 -14.58 -1.13
C ASN A 102 6.26 -13.96 -2.09
N VAL A 103 6.59 -13.86 -3.38
CA VAL A 103 5.67 -13.29 -4.40
C VAL A 103 4.57 -14.27 -4.78
N ALA A 104 4.85 -15.59 -4.79
CA ALA A 104 3.87 -16.63 -5.06
C ALA A 104 2.82 -16.78 -3.95
N PHE A 105 3.19 -16.48 -2.71
CA PHE A 105 2.36 -16.72 -1.53
C PHE A 105 0.93 -16.17 -1.66
N PRO A 106 0.70 -14.89 -2.01
CA PRO A 106 -0.67 -14.37 -2.15
C PRO A 106 -1.46 -15.09 -3.27
N ILE A 107 -0.81 -15.51 -4.35
CA ILE A 107 -1.48 -16.20 -5.45
C ILE A 107 -1.94 -17.59 -4.99
N ARG A 108 -1.07 -18.33 -4.32
CA ARG A 108 -1.39 -19.68 -3.78
C ARG A 108 -2.50 -19.62 -2.74
N GLU A 109 -2.47 -18.60 -1.87
CA GLU A 109 -3.47 -18.42 -0.81
C GLU A 109 -4.85 -18.04 -1.35
N HIS A 110 -4.90 -17.19 -2.38
CA HIS A 110 -6.15 -16.58 -2.84
C HIS A 110 -6.70 -17.14 -4.15
N THR A 111 -5.96 -18.03 -4.82
CA THR A 111 -6.38 -18.61 -6.12
C THR A 111 -6.22 -20.14 -6.13
N ARG A 112 -6.76 -20.77 -7.16
CA ARG A 112 -6.56 -22.20 -7.45
C ARG A 112 -5.79 -22.39 -8.76
N LEU A 113 -4.91 -21.48 -9.10
CA LEU A 113 -4.12 -21.55 -10.33
C LEU A 113 -3.09 -22.68 -10.22
N PRO A 114 -2.81 -23.39 -11.32
CA PRO A 114 -1.75 -24.38 -11.35
C PRO A 114 -0.36 -23.71 -11.21
N GLU A 115 0.60 -24.40 -10.59
CA GLU A 115 1.94 -23.89 -10.31
C GLU A 115 2.67 -23.37 -11.57
N SER A 116 2.40 -23.95 -12.73
CA SER A 116 2.97 -23.48 -14.00
C SER A 116 2.55 -22.05 -14.35
N LEU A 117 1.30 -21.67 -14.08
CA LEU A 117 0.80 -20.31 -14.27
C LEU A 117 1.28 -19.38 -13.15
N ILE A 118 1.29 -19.86 -11.89
CA ILE A 118 1.83 -19.09 -10.77
C ILE A 118 3.28 -18.69 -11.06
N ARG A 119 4.10 -19.64 -11.54
CA ARG A 119 5.49 -19.36 -11.92
C ARG A 119 5.61 -18.26 -12.96
N GLN A 120 4.76 -18.26 -13.98
CA GLN A 120 4.78 -17.22 -15.03
C GLN A 120 4.41 -15.84 -14.46
N ILE A 121 3.34 -15.79 -13.65
CA ILE A 121 2.89 -14.55 -13.01
C ILE A 121 4.00 -14.00 -12.09
N VAL A 122 4.56 -14.83 -11.23
CA VAL A 122 5.63 -14.42 -10.30
C VAL A 122 6.84 -13.87 -11.04
N LEU A 123 7.32 -14.58 -12.06
CA LEU A 123 8.49 -14.13 -12.84
C LEU A 123 8.20 -12.80 -13.57
N MET A 124 6.97 -12.61 -14.07
CA MET A 124 6.55 -11.34 -14.67
C MET A 124 6.53 -10.20 -13.64
N LYS A 125 6.01 -10.45 -12.42
CA LYS A 125 5.99 -9.43 -11.36
C LYS A 125 7.40 -9.11 -10.84
N LEU A 126 8.27 -10.12 -10.72
CA LEU A 126 9.69 -9.91 -10.40
C LEU A 126 10.43 -9.14 -11.49
N GLU A 127 10.13 -9.38 -12.77
CA GLU A 127 10.66 -8.60 -13.89
C GLU A 127 10.24 -7.13 -13.79
N ALA A 128 8.98 -6.85 -13.47
CA ALA A 128 8.45 -5.50 -13.34
C ALA A 128 9.21 -4.66 -12.30
N VAL A 129 9.77 -5.30 -11.27
CA VAL A 129 10.60 -4.66 -10.22
C VAL A 129 12.10 -4.86 -10.43
N GLY A 130 12.53 -5.47 -11.55
CA GLY A 130 13.93 -5.71 -11.88
C GLY A 130 14.61 -6.77 -11.01
N LEU A 131 13.88 -7.81 -10.58
CA LEU A 131 14.38 -8.87 -9.69
C LEU A 131 14.19 -10.29 -10.24
N ARG A 132 13.92 -10.45 -11.55
CA ARG A 132 13.73 -11.79 -12.14
C ARG A 132 14.92 -12.73 -11.87
N GLY A 133 16.15 -12.23 -11.96
CA GLY A 133 17.37 -13.00 -11.69
C GLY A 133 17.64 -13.31 -10.21
N ALA A 134 16.83 -12.71 -9.29
CA ALA A 134 16.92 -12.92 -7.86
C ALA A 134 15.78 -13.80 -7.31
N ALA A 135 15.05 -14.48 -8.18
CA ALA A 135 13.87 -15.28 -7.80
C ALA A 135 14.20 -16.35 -6.74
N ASP A 136 15.33 -17.02 -6.89
CA ASP A 136 15.72 -18.13 -6.02
C ASP A 136 16.47 -17.68 -4.75
N LEU A 137 16.81 -16.40 -4.62
CA LEU A 137 17.51 -15.86 -3.46
C LEU A 137 16.60 -15.78 -2.24
N MET A 138 17.19 -16.05 -1.08
CA MET A 138 16.54 -15.84 0.22
C MET A 138 16.54 -14.34 0.58
N PRO A 139 15.60 -13.85 1.39
CA PRO A 139 15.60 -12.46 1.84
C PRO A 139 16.90 -11.99 2.49
N SER A 140 17.61 -12.86 3.17
CA SER A 140 18.92 -12.58 3.78
C SER A 140 20.05 -12.33 2.76
N GLU A 141 19.87 -12.74 1.51
CA GLU A 141 20.82 -12.58 0.42
C GLU A 141 20.54 -11.31 -0.41
N LEU A 142 19.41 -10.64 -0.14
CA LEU A 142 19.01 -9.43 -0.83
C LEU A 142 19.62 -8.17 -0.17
N SER A 143 20.04 -7.20 -0.99
CA SER A 143 20.27 -5.86 -0.46
C SER A 143 18.96 -5.22 0.04
N GLY A 144 19.05 -4.19 0.89
CA GLY A 144 17.86 -3.50 1.41
C GLY A 144 16.92 -2.98 0.30
N GLY A 145 17.50 -2.41 -0.77
CA GLY A 145 16.72 -1.97 -1.93
C GLY A 145 16.10 -3.15 -2.72
N MET A 146 16.80 -4.28 -2.84
CA MET A 146 16.24 -5.49 -3.45
C MET A 146 15.09 -6.06 -2.60
N ALA A 147 15.27 -6.15 -1.29
CA ALA A 147 14.22 -6.65 -0.37
C ALA A 147 12.95 -5.77 -0.46
N ARG A 148 13.10 -4.44 -0.56
CA ARG A 148 11.98 -3.51 -0.73
C ARG A 148 11.25 -3.75 -2.05
N ARG A 149 12.00 -3.94 -3.15
CA ARG A 149 11.42 -4.25 -4.46
C ARG A 149 10.74 -5.62 -4.49
N ALA A 150 11.29 -6.63 -3.82
CA ALA A 150 10.65 -7.94 -3.65
C ALA A 150 9.34 -7.84 -2.87
N ALA A 151 9.30 -7.05 -1.80
CA ALA A 151 8.08 -6.78 -1.05
C ALA A 151 7.02 -6.04 -1.90
N LEU A 152 7.45 -5.14 -2.78
CA LEU A 152 6.55 -4.51 -3.76
C LEU A 152 6.00 -5.53 -4.77
N ALA A 153 6.86 -6.42 -5.31
CA ALA A 153 6.39 -7.50 -6.18
C ALA A 153 5.35 -8.40 -5.50
N ARG A 154 5.51 -8.67 -4.20
CA ARG A 154 4.54 -9.43 -3.39
C ARG A 154 3.23 -8.69 -3.15
N ALA A 155 3.22 -7.36 -3.20
CA ALA A 155 2.01 -6.57 -3.03
C ALA A 155 1.12 -6.51 -4.28
N ILE A 156 1.64 -6.87 -5.47
CA ILE A 156 0.95 -6.68 -6.76
C ILE A 156 0.57 -7.97 -7.52
N PRO A 157 0.74 -9.21 -7.04
CA PRO A 157 0.58 -10.38 -7.88
C PRO A 157 -0.88 -10.71 -8.18
N LEU A 158 -1.83 -10.19 -7.41
CA LEU A 158 -3.26 -10.34 -7.60
C LEU A 158 -3.90 -9.19 -8.41
N ASP A 159 -3.08 -8.30 -9.00
CA ASP A 159 -3.54 -7.10 -9.71
C ASP A 159 -4.55 -6.28 -8.89
N PRO A 160 -4.14 -5.77 -7.69
CA PRO A 160 -5.05 -5.06 -6.81
C PRO A 160 -5.50 -3.73 -7.41
N ASP A 161 -6.69 -3.25 -7.02
CA ASP A 161 -7.17 -1.91 -7.39
C ASP A 161 -6.48 -0.80 -6.61
N LEU A 162 -6.06 -1.11 -5.38
CA LEU A 162 -5.39 -0.19 -4.45
C LEU A 162 -4.06 -0.77 -3.98
N ILE A 163 -3.00 0.05 -4.00
CA ILE A 163 -1.77 -0.24 -3.26
C ILE A 163 -1.53 0.86 -2.23
N MET A 164 -1.25 0.42 -1.00
CA MET A 164 -0.88 1.28 0.11
C MET A 164 0.61 1.13 0.42
N PHE A 165 1.33 2.24 0.44
CA PHE A 165 2.76 2.31 0.73
C PHE A 165 2.97 2.98 2.09
N ASP A 166 3.50 2.23 3.05
CA ASP A 166 3.80 2.75 4.39
C ASP A 166 5.29 3.09 4.48
N GLU A 167 5.61 4.39 4.42
CA GLU A 167 6.96 4.93 4.49
C GLU A 167 7.96 4.21 3.54
N PRO A 168 7.67 4.16 2.22
CA PRO A 168 8.44 3.34 1.27
C PRO A 168 9.89 3.80 1.09
N PHE A 169 10.21 5.04 1.44
CA PHE A 169 11.51 5.68 1.22
C PHE A 169 12.43 5.59 2.44
N THR A 170 11.87 5.37 3.63
CA THR A 170 12.61 5.38 4.90
C THR A 170 13.75 4.37 4.92
N GLY A 171 14.96 4.85 5.30
CA GLY A 171 16.16 4.02 5.42
C GLY A 171 16.79 3.59 4.09
N GLN A 172 16.39 4.20 2.98
CA GLN A 172 17.00 3.99 1.67
C GLN A 172 18.08 5.03 1.39
N ASP A 173 19.12 4.63 0.68
CA ASP A 173 20.06 5.59 0.09
C ASP A 173 19.37 6.36 -1.08
N PRO A 174 19.88 7.54 -1.48
CA PRO A 174 19.25 8.37 -2.49
C PRO A 174 19.02 7.67 -3.84
N ILE A 175 19.93 6.77 -4.25
CA ILE A 175 19.81 6.04 -5.53
C ILE A 175 18.67 5.02 -5.41
N SER A 176 18.65 4.22 -4.36
CA SER A 176 17.59 3.24 -4.08
C SER A 176 16.23 3.91 -3.93
N MET A 177 16.18 5.08 -3.28
CA MET A 177 14.96 5.90 -3.17
C MET A 177 14.44 6.30 -4.54
N GLY A 178 15.27 6.86 -5.42
CA GLY A 178 14.91 7.22 -6.79
C GLY A 178 14.35 6.04 -7.59
N VAL A 179 14.92 4.84 -7.40
CA VAL A 179 14.40 3.60 -8.01
C VAL A 179 12.99 3.27 -7.53
N ILE A 180 12.72 3.35 -6.23
CA ILE A 180 11.38 3.07 -5.66
C ILE A 180 10.36 4.12 -6.14
N VAL A 181 10.71 5.41 -6.12
CA VAL A 181 9.87 6.50 -6.66
C VAL A 181 9.47 6.22 -8.12
N SER A 182 10.47 5.91 -8.97
CA SER A 182 10.23 5.57 -10.39
C SER A 182 9.35 4.32 -10.54
N LEU A 183 9.55 3.29 -9.71
CA LEU A 183 8.75 2.06 -9.75
C LEU A 183 7.30 2.32 -9.37
N ILE A 184 7.03 3.09 -8.31
CA ILE A 184 5.67 3.44 -7.90
C ILE A 184 4.94 4.13 -9.05
N LYS A 185 5.57 5.13 -9.67
CA LYS A 185 5.00 5.87 -10.81
C LYS A 185 4.72 4.96 -12.00
N ARG A 186 5.72 4.17 -12.42
CA ARG A 186 5.58 3.25 -13.56
C ARG A 186 4.52 2.19 -13.36
N LEU A 187 4.41 1.60 -12.15
CA LEU A 187 3.40 0.61 -11.84
C LEU A 187 2.00 1.23 -11.82
N ASN A 188 1.86 2.45 -11.29
CA ASN A 188 0.60 3.18 -11.31
C ASN A 188 0.14 3.43 -12.75
N GLU A 189 1.03 3.95 -13.61
CA GLU A 189 0.72 4.24 -15.01
C GLU A 189 0.44 2.95 -15.82
N ALA A 190 1.28 1.92 -15.68
CA ALA A 190 1.19 0.70 -16.48
C ALA A 190 -0.02 -0.18 -16.14
N LEU A 191 -0.41 -0.21 -14.86
CA LEU A 191 -1.48 -1.06 -14.35
C LEU A 191 -2.76 -0.27 -13.99
N ASN A 192 -2.76 1.05 -14.22
CA ASN A 192 -3.85 1.96 -13.83
C ASN A 192 -4.23 1.78 -12.33
N LEU A 193 -3.22 1.58 -11.49
CA LEU A 193 -3.38 1.35 -10.06
C LEU A 193 -3.78 2.63 -9.34
N THR A 194 -4.56 2.49 -8.28
CA THR A 194 -4.74 3.55 -7.30
C THR A 194 -3.70 3.39 -6.20
N SER A 195 -3.00 4.45 -5.84
CA SER A 195 -1.92 4.39 -4.86
C SER A 195 -2.14 5.37 -3.72
N ILE A 196 -1.97 4.91 -2.48
CA ILE A 196 -1.82 5.77 -1.31
C ILE A 196 -0.39 5.64 -0.83
N VAL A 197 0.33 6.75 -0.74
CA VAL A 197 1.70 6.76 -0.24
C VAL A 197 1.75 7.62 1.01
N VAL A 198 2.06 7.02 2.17
CA VAL A 198 2.32 7.77 3.39
C VAL A 198 3.81 7.93 3.56
N SER A 199 4.27 9.17 3.75
CA SER A 199 5.68 9.48 3.95
C SER A 199 5.85 10.79 4.74
N HIS A 200 7.04 10.95 5.30
CA HIS A 200 7.54 12.22 5.81
C HIS A 200 8.58 12.85 4.85
N ASP A 201 8.98 12.14 3.80
CA ASP A 201 9.89 12.61 2.75
C ASP A 201 9.10 13.39 1.70
N VAL A 202 8.95 14.70 1.94
CA VAL A 202 8.02 15.57 1.19
C VAL A 202 8.42 15.71 -0.28
N ASN A 203 9.72 15.92 -0.57
CA ASN A 203 10.19 16.16 -1.93
C ASN A 203 9.95 14.97 -2.85
N GLU A 204 10.26 13.77 -2.37
CA GLU A 204 10.13 12.53 -3.13
C GLU A 204 8.67 12.21 -3.43
N ILE A 205 7.81 12.32 -2.41
CA ILE A 205 6.39 11.98 -2.58
C ILE A 205 5.67 12.97 -3.49
N LEU A 206 5.95 14.28 -3.38
CA LEU A 206 5.36 15.30 -4.22
C LEU A 206 5.82 15.21 -5.69
N SER A 207 6.96 14.58 -5.96
CA SER A 207 7.44 14.36 -7.34
C SER A 207 6.57 13.39 -8.15
N ILE A 208 5.77 12.55 -7.47
CA ILE A 208 4.93 11.53 -8.11
C ILE A 208 3.45 11.63 -7.76
N ALA A 209 3.07 12.41 -6.74
CA ALA A 209 1.69 12.52 -6.30
C ALA A 209 0.86 13.34 -7.29
N ASP A 210 -0.36 12.85 -7.59
CA ASP A 210 -1.40 13.60 -8.29
C ASP A 210 -2.21 14.49 -7.32
N TYR A 211 -2.26 14.09 -6.04
CA TYR A 211 -2.99 14.79 -4.98
C TYR A 211 -2.33 14.54 -3.63
N ALA A 212 -2.39 15.51 -2.74
CA ALA A 212 -1.74 15.41 -1.44
C ALA A 212 -2.64 15.88 -0.30
N TYR A 213 -2.53 15.20 0.85
CA TYR A 213 -3.12 15.59 2.12
C TYR A 213 -2.02 15.81 3.15
N ILE A 214 -2.11 16.89 3.91
CA ILE A 214 -1.26 17.12 5.08
C ILE A 214 -2.12 16.92 6.33
N ILE A 215 -1.72 15.95 7.16
CA ILE A 215 -2.39 15.65 8.43
C ILE A 215 -1.57 16.21 9.58
N ALA A 216 -2.19 17.06 10.39
CA ALA A 216 -1.67 17.50 11.67
C ALA A 216 -2.83 17.70 12.66
N ASP A 217 -2.53 17.70 13.95
CA ASP A 217 -3.52 17.95 15.01
C ASP A 217 -4.83 17.14 14.84
N LYS A 218 -4.70 15.87 14.42
CA LYS A 218 -5.81 14.90 14.21
C LYS A 218 -6.68 15.13 12.99
N HIS A 219 -6.44 16.16 12.19
CA HIS A 219 -7.24 16.59 11.04
C HIS A 219 -6.41 16.71 9.77
N VAL A 220 -7.07 16.78 8.62
CA VAL A 220 -6.48 17.30 7.39
C VAL A 220 -6.40 18.84 7.54
N ILE A 221 -5.17 19.37 7.48
CA ILE A 221 -4.92 20.82 7.60
C ILE A 221 -4.69 21.49 6.26
N ALA A 222 -4.32 20.74 5.23
CA ALA A 222 -4.16 21.19 3.86
C ALA A 222 -4.34 20.05 2.87
N GLU A 223 -4.80 20.36 1.68
CA GLU A 223 -4.96 19.41 0.58
C GLU A 223 -4.79 20.12 -0.77
N GLY A 224 -4.29 19.41 -1.79
CA GLY A 224 -4.10 19.96 -3.13
C GLY A 224 -3.48 19.01 -4.12
#